data_1fc7e4b5b70a060649d6b034dcb9c640
#
_entry.id   1fc7e4b5b70a060649d6b034dcb9c640
#
_cell.length_a   1.000
_cell.length_b   1.000
_cell.length_c   1.000
_cell.angle_alpha   90.00
_cell.angle_beta   90.00
_cell.angle_gamma   90.00
#
_symmetry.space_group_name_H-M   'P 1'
#
loop_
_entity.id
_entity.type
_entity.pdbx_description
1 polymer ?
#
loop_
_entity_poly.entity_id
_entity_poly.type
_entity_poly.pdbx_seq_one_letter_code
_entity_poly.pdbx_strand_id
1 'polypeptide(L)' 'MESLGKILKITREKKGLSLKDISLETKIGLRHLEAIENDRLEFLPGGFFTRQILKTYLISIGEDPAN' A
#
# COMPACT_ATOMS: atom_id res chain seq x y z
N MET A 1 -6.96 15.87 -10.06
CA MET A 1 -5.72 15.09 -10.04
C MET A 1 -5.84 13.99 -8.99
N GLU A 2 -5.54 12.77 -9.37
CA GLU A 2 -5.65 11.66 -8.44
C GLU A 2 -4.43 11.58 -7.52
N SER A 3 -4.68 11.26 -6.26
CA SER A 3 -3.62 11.07 -5.29
C SER A 3 -2.93 9.73 -5.50
N LEU A 4 -1.72 9.59 -4.96
CA LEU A 4 -0.99 8.34 -5.02
C LEU A 4 -1.79 7.20 -4.37
N GLY A 5 -2.40 7.46 -3.21
CA GLY A 5 -3.18 6.45 -2.51
C GLY A 5 -4.35 5.94 -3.35
N LYS A 6 -5.02 6.85 -4.04
CA LYS A 6 -6.15 6.47 -4.89
C LYS A 6 -5.68 5.64 -6.09
N ILE A 7 -4.54 6.02 -6.68
CA ILE A 7 -3.97 5.26 -7.79
C ILE A 7 -3.63 3.84 -7.34
N LEU A 8 -3.03 3.70 -6.17
CA LEU A 8 -2.69 2.39 -5.63
C LEU A 8 -3.93 1.55 -5.37
N LYS A 9 -4.98 2.17 -4.82
CA LYS A 9 -6.23 1.48 -4.56
C LYS A 9 -6.85 0.96 -5.85
N ILE A 10 -6.91 1.80 -6.88
CA ILE A 10 -7.46 1.42 -8.17
C ILE A 10 -6.66 0.28 -8.77
N THR A 11 -5.33 0.37 -8.74
CA THR A 11 -4.45 -0.67 -9.26
C THR A 11 -4.70 -2.00 -8.55
N ARG A 12 -4.80 -1.95 -7.22
CA ARG A 12 -5.08 -3.14 -6.42
C ARG A 12 -6.43 -3.75 -6.81
N GLU A 13 -7.45 -2.91 -6.92
CA GLU A 13 -8.80 -3.39 -7.24
C GLU A 13 -8.88 -4.00 -8.63
N LYS A 14 -8.14 -3.44 -9.58
CA LYS A 14 -8.08 -4.00 -10.93
C LYS A 14 -7.49 -5.40 -10.93
N LYS A 15 -6.67 -5.72 -9.94
CA LYS A 15 -6.08 -7.05 -9.82
C LYS A 15 -6.93 -8.00 -8.99
N GLY A 16 -8.10 -7.54 -8.54
CA GLY A 16 -9.01 -8.37 -7.79
C GLY A 16 -8.55 -8.66 -6.37
N LEU A 17 -7.69 -7.81 -5.82
CA LEU A 17 -7.13 -8.01 -4.48
C LEU A 17 -7.82 -7.10 -3.46
N SER A 18 -8.19 -7.67 -2.31
CA SER A 18 -8.71 -6.87 -1.21
C SER A 18 -7.56 -6.40 -0.34
N LEU A 19 -7.79 -5.38 0.49
CA LEU A 19 -6.78 -4.95 1.46
C LEU A 19 -6.45 -6.08 2.43
N LYS A 20 -7.45 -6.89 2.78
CA LYS A 20 -7.23 -8.03 3.65
C LYS A 20 -6.26 -9.03 3.01
N ASP A 21 -6.42 -9.27 1.70
CA ASP A 21 -5.49 -10.15 0.98
C ASP A 21 -4.06 -9.63 1.08
N ILE A 22 -3.88 -8.34 0.86
CA ILE A 22 -2.56 -7.71 0.94
C ILE A 22 -2.00 -7.81 2.35
N SER A 23 -2.84 -7.56 3.35
CA SER A 23 -2.42 -7.64 4.74
C SER A 23 -1.95 -9.04 5.13
N LEU A 24 -2.69 -10.05 4.69
CA LEU A 24 -2.32 -11.44 4.97
C LEU A 24 -1.02 -11.84 4.31
N GLU A 25 -0.81 -11.39 3.07
CA GLU A 25 0.40 -11.72 2.32
C GLU A 25 1.62 -11.00 2.86
N THR A 26 1.50 -9.71 3.15
CA THR A 26 2.63 -8.87 3.51
C THR A 26 2.89 -8.79 5.01
N LYS A 27 1.93 -9.20 5.83
CA LYS A 27 1.97 -9.04 7.29
C LYS A 27 1.94 -7.56 7.71
N ILE A 28 1.55 -6.67 6.81
CA ILE A 28 1.35 -5.27 7.13
C ILE A 28 -0.04 -5.11 7.73
N GLY A 29 -0.15 -4.38 8.83
CA GLY A 29 -1.43 -4.15 9.48
C GLY A 29 -2.42 -3.47 8.55
N LEU A 30 -3.69 -3.87 8.63
CA LEU A 30 -4.73 -3.34 7.77
C LEU A 30 -4.84 -1.82 7.89
N ARG A 31 -4.65 -1.28 9.09
CA ARG A 31 -4.71 0.17 9.32
C ARG A 31 -3.63 0.92 8.54
N HIS A 32 -2.44 0.32 8.43
CA HIS A 32 -1.35 0.93 7.68
C HIS A 32 -1.70 0.96 6.19
N LEU A 33 -2.28 -0.12 5.68
CA LEU A 33 -2.67 -0.19 4.28
C LEU A 33 -3.79 0.82 3.97
N GLU A 34 -4.75 0.96 4.88
CA GLU A 34 -5.80 1.95 4.72
C GLU A 34 -5.21 3.36 4.71
N ALA A 35 -4.24 3.62 5.58
CA ALA A 35 -3.59 4.92 5.64
C ALA A 35 -2.90 5.25 4.32
N ILE A 36 -2.23 4.27 3.71
CA ILE A 36 -1.59 4.47 2.42
C ILE A 36 -2.62 4.86 1.36
N GLU A 37 -3.73 4.13 1.29
CA GLU A 37 -4.73 4.38 0.25
C GLU A 37 -5.52 5.67 0.47
N ASN A 38 -5.55 6.15 1.70
CA ASN A 38 -6.23 7.41 2.02
C ASN A 38 -5.27 8.59 2.10
N ASP A 39 -4.02 8.40 1.71
CA ASP A 39 -2.97 9.43 1.73
C ASP A 39 -2.73 9.99 3.13
N ARG A 40 -2.83 9.12 4.14
CA ARG A 40 -2.61 9.47 5.54
C ARG A 40 -1.28 8.90 6.03
N LEU A 41 -0.20 9.27 5.36
CA LEU A 41 1.13 8.74 5.68
C LEU A 41 1.58 9.12 7.09
N GLU A 42 0.98 10.16 7.67
CA GLU A 42 1.28 10.55 9.04
C GLU A 42 0.87 9.48 10.07
N PHE A 43 -0.01 8.56 9.68
CA PHE A 43 -0.42 7.46 10.56
C PHE A 43 0.49 6.24 10.44
N LEU A 44 1.53 6.33 9.62
CA LEU A 44 2.52 5.27 9.50
C LEU A 44 3.68 5.55 10.47
N PRO A 45 4.49 4.50 10.80
CA PRO A 45 5.58 4.67 11.76
C PRO A 45 6.61 5.74 11.43
N GLY A 46 6.72 6.11 10.15
CA GLY A 46 7.64 7.16 9.72
C GLY A 46 8.99 6.63 9.24
N GLY A 47 9.72 7.51 8.55
CA GLY A 47 11.09 7.25 8.13
C GLY A 47 11.27 5.96 7.33
N PHE A 48 12.27 5.20 7.74
CA PHE A 48 12.63 3.95 7.08
C PHE A 48 11.48 2.95 7.04
N PHE A 49 10.74 2.82 8.15
CA PHE A 49 9.66 1.85 8.22
C PHE A 49 8.54 2.16 7.24
N THR A 50 8.19 3.44 7.11
CA THR A 50 7.16 3.85 6.16
C THR A 50 7.57 3.49 4.74
N ARG A 51 8.84 3.74 4.38
CA ARG A 51 9.32 3.39 3.05
C ARG A 51 9.30 1.90 2.80
N GLN A 52 9.64 1.09 3.81
CA GLN A 52 9.59 -0.36 3.67
C GLN A 52 8.16 -0.86 3.49
N ILE A 53 7.23 -0.29 4.23
CA ILE A 53 5.82 -0.64 4.12
C ILE A 53 5.31 -0.32 2.71
N LEU A 54 5.61 0.89 2.21
CA LEU A 54 5.20 1.29 0.87
C LEU A 54 5.80 0.39 -0.20
N LYS A 55 7.08 0.06 -0.08
CA LYS A 55 7.75 -0.81 -1.04
C LYS A 55 7.12 -2.19 -1.06
N THR A 56 6.88 -2.76 0.12
CA THR A 56 6.28 -4.07 0.23
C THR A 56 4.87 -4.08 -0.37
N TYR A 57 4.10 -3.03 -0.10
CA TYR A 57 2.77 -2.88 -0.67
C TYR A 57 2.82 -2.85 -2.21
N LEU A 58 3.73 -2.03 -2.77
CA LEU A 58 3.87 -1.93 -4.22
C LEU A 58 4.20 -3.28 -4.85
N ILE A 59 5.13 -4.00 -4.25
CA ILE A 59 5.51 -5.31 -4.76
C ILE A 59 4.32 -6.27 -4.73
N SER A 60 3.52 -6.24 -3.66
CA SER A 60 2.40 -7.17 -3.51
C SER A 60 1.31 -6.95 -4.55
N ILE A 61 1.15 -5.72 -5.06
CA ILE A 61 0.18 -5.46 -6.12
C ILE A 61 0.81 -5.51 -7.51
N GLY A 62 2.06 -5.99 -7.59
CA GLY A 62 2.73 -6.20 -8.86
C GLY A 62 3.38 -4.96 -9.47
N GLU A 63 3.53 -3.90 -8.69
CA GLU A 63 4.17 -2.66 -9.15
C GLU A 63 5.56 -2.54 -8.52
N ASP A 64 6.51 -3.34 -9.04
CA ASP A 64 7.86 -3.36 -8.50
C ASP A 64 8.56 -2.03 -8.75
N PRO A 65 8.90 -1.27 -7.70
CA PRO A 65 9.54 0.02 -7.88
C PRO A 65 10.97 -0.08 -8.39
N ALA A 66 11.56 -1.28 -8.42
CA ALA A 66 12.92 -1.47 -8.91
C ALA A 66 12.97 -1.62 -10.44
N ASN A 67 11.81 -1.74 -11.07
CA ASN A 67 11.73 -1.88 -12.53
C ASN A 67 11.27 -0.61 -13.20
#